data_452aa82409b366e6aea20dd70358a81b
#
_entry.id   452aa82409b366e6aea20dd70358a81b
#
_cell.length_a   1.000
_cell.length_b   1.000
_cell.length_c   1.000
_cell.angle_alpha   90.00
_cell.angle_beta   90.00
_cell.angle_gamma   90.00
#
_symmetry.space_group_name_H-M   'P 1'
#
loop_
_entity.id
_entity.type
_entity.pdbx_description
1 polymer ?
#
loop_
_entity_poly.entity_id
_entity_poly.type
_entity_poly.pdbx_seq_one_letter_code
_entity_poly.pdbx_strand_id
1 'polypeptide(L)'
;MAHQHKSVADLLSTERIQELARPSDIRYGRAIHKRGGVEVIENESTHVEAWVGGLDGSVAEGGSQRRRTRLIAVSGGLRWHCAGNPKNHQIFCKHCVALALTILDGKEK
;
A
#
# COMPACT_ATOMS: atom_id res chain seq x y z
N MET A 1 -8.10 28.67 1.89
CA MET A 1 -7.87 28.27 1.78
C MET A 1 -7.58 27.32 1.94
N ALA A 2 -7.44 27.00 2.20
CA ALA A 2 -6.81 26.30 2.10
C ALA A 2 -6.88 25.21 2.68
N HIS A 3 -7.29 24.63 2.86
CA HIS A 3 -7.22 23.59 3.34
C HIS A 3 -7.08 22.68 2.63
N GLN A 4 -6.11 22.40 2.37
CA GLN A 4 -5.81 21.53 1.67
C GLN A 4 -5.79 20.34 2.35
N HIS A 5 -6.57 19.34 2.17
CA HIS A 5 -6.41 18.00 2.57
C HIS A 5 -5.45 17.37 1.64
N LYS A 6 -4.40 16.82 2.13
CA LYS A 6 -3.45 16.13 1.29
C LYS A 6 -4.02 14.78 0.89
N SER A 7 -3.73 14.38 -0.33
CA SER A 7 -4.19 13.09 -0.80
C SER A 7 -3.24 12.00 -0.31
N VAL A 8 -3.64 10.75 -0.47
CA VAL A 8 -2.76 9.64 -0.13
C VAL A 8 -1.48 9.75 -0.96
N ALA A 9 -1.61 10.08 -2.24
CA ALA A 9 -0.43 10.21 -3.09
C ALA A 9 0.50 11.31 -2.61
N ASP A 10 -0.07 12.40 -2.09
CA ASP A 10 0.75 13.49 -1.58
C ASP A 10 1.54 13.11 -0.34
N LEU A 11 1.01 12.19 0.43
CA LEU A 11 1.66 11.77 1.67
C LEU A 11 2.67 10.66 1.45
N LEU A 12 2.75 10.14 0.24
CA LEU A 12 3.66 9.06 -0.07
C LEU A 12 4.87 9.54 -0.84
N SER A 13 6.00 8.94 -0.57
CA SER A 13 7.22 9.17 -1.33
C SER A 13 8.09 7.97 -1.05
N THR A 14 9.12 7.79 -1.84
CA THR A 14 10.07 6.71 -1.61
C THR A 14 10.68 6.84 -0.22
N GLU A 15 11.02 8.06 0.17
CA GLU A 15 11.59 8.28 1.48
C GLU A 15 10.62 7.95 2.59
N ARG A 16 9.36 8.31 2.40
CA ARG A 16 8.37 8.05 3.42
C ARG A 16 8.18 6.56 3.61
N ILE A 17 8.16 5.82 2.51
CA ILE A 17 8.04 4.37 2.59
C ILE A 17 9.21 3.79 3.36
N GLN A 18 10.41 4.31 3.11
CA GLN A 18 11.59 3.83 3.80
C GLN A 18 11.54 4.12 5.29
N GLU A 19 10.88 5.20 5.67
CA GLU A 19 10.73 5.54 7.07
C GLU A 19 9.71 4.65 7.77
N LEU A 20 8.67 4.29 7.05
CA LEU A 20 7.57 3.56 7.65
C LEU A 20 7.78 2.05 7.66
N ALA A 21 8.46 1.53 6.66
CA ALA A 21 8.57 0.09 6.48
C ALA A 21 9.96 -0.43 6.76
N ARG A 22 10.04 -1.68 7.16
CA ARG A 22 11.33 -2.30 7.38
C ARG A 22 11.91 -2.68 6.01
N PRO A 23 13.26 -2.79 5.92
CA PRO A 23 13.89 -3.12 4.64
C PRO A 23 13.35 -4.40 3.98
N SER A 24 13.05 -5.41 4.77
CA SER A 24 12.54 -6.63 4.21
C SER A 24 11.15 -6.42 3.63
N ASP A 25 10.33 -5.62 4.27
CA ASP A 25 8.98 -5.35 3.77
C ASP A 25 9.05 -4.53 2.50
N ILE A 26 10.03 -3.64 2.40
CA ILE A 26 10.20 -2.85 1.19
C ILE A 26 10.58 -3.78 0.04
N ARG A 27 11.48 -4.70 0.30
CA ARG A 27 11.93 -5.62 -0.74
C ARG A 27 10.79 -6.50 -1.24
N TYR A 28 10.03 -7.07 -0.32
CA TYR A 28 8.92 -7.95 -0.69
C TYR A 28 7.78 -7.15 -1.33
N GLY A 29 7.53 -5.96 -0.83
CA GLY A 29 6.48 -5.12 -1.41
C GLY A 29 6.82 -4.73 -2.84
N ARG A 30 8.09 -4.44 -3.08
CA ARG A 30 8.55 -4.10 -4.41
C ARG A 30 8.34 -5.28 -5.37
N ALA A 31 8.63 -6.48 -4.90
CA ALA A 31 8.44 -7.67 -5.72
C ALA A 31 6.97 -7.90 -6.05
N ILE A 32 6.10 -7.69 -5.08
CA ILE A 32 4.66 -7.83 -5.31
C ILE A 32 4.20 -6.83 -6.35
N HIS A 33 4.66 -5.59 -6.22
CA HIS A 33 4.28 -4.54 -7.16
C HIS A 33 4.76 -4.88 -8.57
N LYS A 34 5.99 -5.35 -8.69
CA LYS A 34 6.56 -5.67 -9.98
C LYS A 34 5.83 -6.82 -10.67
N ARG A 35 5.29 -7.72 -9.90
CA ARG A 35 4.57 -8.85 -10.47
C ARG A 35 3.13 -8.52 -10.78
N GLY A 36 2.72 -7.30 -10.56
CA GLY A 36 1.34 -6.92 -10.81
C GLY A 36 0.40 -7.47 -9.77
N GLY A 37 0.88 -7.68 -8.57
CA GLY A 37 0.07 -8.26 -7.51
C GLY A 37 -0.84 -7.30 -6.79
N VAL A 38 -0.99 -6.08 -7.30
CA VAL A 38 -1.86 -5.08 -6.67
C VAL A 38 -3.02 -4.77 -7.59
N GLU A 39 -4.22 -5.00 -7.10
CA GLU A 39 -5.42 -4.69 -7.86
C GLU A 39 -6.20 -3.63 -7.09
N VAL A 40 -6.17 -2.42 -7.56
CA VAL A 40 -6.82 -1.29 -6.89
C VAL A 40 -8.32 -1.39 -7.09
N ILE A 41 -9.07 -1.38 -5.99
CA ILE A 41 -10.52 -1.45 -6.06
C ILE A 41 -11.19 -0.12 -5.72
N GLU A 42 -10.50 0.75 -4.98
CA GLU A 42 -10.99 2.09 -4.75
C GLU A 42 -9.82 3.04 -4.81
N ASN A 43 -9.97 4.11 -5.56
CA ASN A 43 -8.88 5.04 -5.73
C ASN A 43 -9.40 6.46 -5.61
N GLU A 44 -9.55 6.92 -4.39
CA GLU A 44 -9.98 8.28 -4.13
C GLU A 44 -8.80 9.06 -3.56
N SER A 45 -8.83 10.35 -3.63
CA SER A 45 -7.68 11.13 -3.21
C SER A 45 -7.28 10.86 -1.76
N THR A 46 -8.23 10.66 -0.89
CA THR A 46 -7.92 10.45 0.52
C THR A 46 -8.04 8.99 0.95
N HIS A 47 -8.35 8.09 0.03
CA HIS A 47 -8.58 6.71 0.40
C HIS A 47 -8.30 5.81 -0.80
N VAL A 48 -7.35 4.91 -0.65
CA VAL A 48 -7.04 3.95 -1.70
C VAL A 48 -7.09 2.57 -1.08
N GLU A 49 -7.80 1.67 -1.73
CA GLU A 49 -7.95 0.32 -1.25
C GLU A 49 -7.67 -0.65 -2.38
N ALA A 50 -7.04 -1.75 -2.07
CA ALA A 50 -6.64 -2.71 -3.09
C ALA A 50 -6.54 -4.12 -2.52
N TRP A 51 -6.64 -5.08 -3.42
CA TRP A 51 -6.28 -6.45 -3.11
C TRP A 51 -4.79 -6.58 -3.44
N VAL A 52 -4.01 -7.04 -2.51
CA VAL A 52 -2.57 -7.18 -2.71
C VAL A 52 -2.22 -8.66 -2.60
N GLY A 53 -1.66 -9.18 -3.64
CA GLY A 53 -1.41 -10.61 -3.73
C GLY A 53 -0.15 -11.07 -3.07
N GLY A 54 0.02 -12.38 -2.99
CA GLY A 54 1.19 -12.97 -2.41
C GLY A 54 2.39 -12.81 -3.29
N LEU A 55 3.52 -13.00 -2.70
CA LEU A 55 4.75 -12.79 -3.39
C LEU A 55 5.14 -13.92 -4.30
N ASP A 56 4.90 -15.09 -3.92
CA ASP A 56 5.40 -16.23 -4.65
C ASP A 56 4.52 -16.73 -5.76
N GLY A 57 3.52 -16.05 -6.05
CA GLY A 57 2.69 -16.44 -7.15
C GLY A 57 1.76 -17.59 -6.83
N SER A 58 1.86 -18.09 -5.67
CA SER A 58 1.05 -19.22 -5.32
C SER A 58 -0.37 -18.81 -5.23
N VAL A 59 -0.60 -17.60 -5.51
CA VAL A 59 -1.86 -17.11 -5.69
C VAL A 59 -2.67 -18.01 -6.51
N ALA A 60 -2.04 -18.64 -7.43
CA ALA A 60 -2.68 -19.53 -8.30
C ALA A 60 -3.41 -20.57 -7.52
N GLU A 61 -2.94 -20.80 -6.34
CA GLU A 61 -3.54 -21.74 -5.63
C GLU A 61 -4.75 -21.26 -4.95
N GLY A 62 -5.48 -20.47 -5.45
CA GLY A 62 -6.71 -20.10 -4.91
C GLY A 62 -6.84 -18.69 -4.48
N GLY A 63 -5.89 -17.92 -4.79
CA GLY A 63 -5.96 -16.53 -4.53
C GLY A 63 -6.15 -16.18 -3.09
N SER A 64 -6.03 -17.13 -2.23
CA SER A 64 -6.28 -16.85 -0.85
C SER A 64 -5.19 -16.05 -0.22
N GLN A 65 -4.10 -15.83 -0.93
CA GLN A 65 -3.02 -15.07 -0.40
C GLN A 65 -3.21 -13.57 -0.55
N ARG A 66 -4.24 -13.17 -1.25
CA ARG A 66 -4.47 -11.75 -1.43
C ARG A 66 -5.06 -11.15 -0.18
N ARG A 67 -4.57 -9.97 0.16
CA ARG A 67 -5.01 -9.28 1.37
C ARG A 67 -5.59 -7.93 1.01
N ARG A 68 -6.65 -7.55 1.68
CA ARG A 68 -7.26 -6.27 1.45
C ARG A 68 -6.45 -5.24 2.21
N THR A 69 -5.93 -4.27 1.49
CA THR A 69 -5.01 -3.28 2.04
C THR A 69 -5.54 -1.89 1.73
N ARG A 70 -5.42 -1.00 2.70
CA ARG A 70 -6.00 0.32 2.60
C ARG A 70 -5.03 1.37 3.08
N LEU A 71 -4.96 2.48 2.35
CA LEU A 71 -4.19 3.64 2.79
C LEU A 71 -5.15 4.81 2.84
N ILE A 72 -5.11 5.56 3.93
CA ILE A 72 -6.05 6.65 4.18
C ILE A 72 -5.30 7.89 4.60
N ALA A 73 -5.63 9.01 3.97
CA ALA A 73 -5.06 10.29 4.34
C ALA A 73 -5.97 10.92 5.40
N VAL A 74 -5.40 11.27 6.53
CA VAL A 74 -6.15 11.91 7.60
C VAL A 74 -5.43 13.19 7.96
N SER A 75 -6.06 14.02 8.77
CA SER A 75 -5.49 15.31 9.08
C SER A 75 -4.12 15.22 9.73
N GLY A 76 -3.84 14.14 10.41
CA GLY A 76 -2.55 13.97 11.07
C GLY A 76 -1.53 13.24 10.23
N GLY A 77 -1.85 12.82 9.05
CA GLY A 77 -0.92 12.09 8.19
C GLY A 77 -1.55 10.91 7.51
N LEU A 78 -0.77 9.87 7.35
CA LEU A 78 -1.21 8.68 6.63
C LEU A 78 -1.54 7.56 7.60
N ARG A 79 -2.66 6.90 7.36
CA ARG A 79 -3.02 5.72 8.10
C ARG A 79 -3.11 4.55 7.15
N TRP A 80 -2.93 3.36 7.66
CA TRP A 80 -2.98 2.17 6.83
C TRP A 80 -3.60 1.02 7.58
N HIS A 81 -4.11 0.07 6.81
CA HIS A 81 -4.73 -1.11 7.37
C HIS A 81 -4.51 -2.27 6.41
N CYS A 82 -4.06 -3.39 6.92
CA CYS A 82 -3.84 -4.57 6.10
C CYS A 82 -4.52 -5.75 6.77
N ALA A 83 -5.45 -6.35 6.07
CA ALA A 83 -6.23 -7.45 6.62
C ALA A 83 -5.37 -8.66 6.95
N GLY A 84 -4.21 -8.76 6.34
CA GLY A 84 -3.33 -9.87 6.60
C GLY A 84 -2.55 -9.73 7.91
N ASN A 85 -2.67 -8.60 8.57
CA ASN A 85 -1.87 -8.35 9.75
C ASN A 85 -2.65 -7.60 10.80
N PRO A 86 -3.76 -8.15 11.24
CA PRO A 86 -4.68 -7.42 12.12
C PRO A 86 -4.10 -7.04 13.46
N LYS A 87 -3.12 -7.79 13.92
CA LYS A 87 -2.55 -7.50 15.23
C LYS A 87 -1.46 -6.46 15.17
N ASN A 88 -0.94 -6.18 13.99
CA ASN A 88 0.15 -5.26 13.85
C ASN A 88 -0.13 -4.22 12.80
N HIS A 89 -1.31 -3.62 12.88
CA HIS A 89 -1.63 -2.62 11.88
C HIS A 89 -0.80 -1.35 12.04
N GLN A 90 0.08 -1.31 13.01
CA GLN A 90 0.98 -0.19 13.10
C GLN A 90 2.18 -0.40 12.19
N ILE A 91 2.38 -1.63 11.71
CA ILE A 91 3.50 -1.91 10.84
C ILE A 91 3.09 -1.68 9.39
N PHE A 92 3.88 -0.89 8.69
CA PHE A 92 3.66 -0.67 7.27
C PHE A 92 4.24 -1.87 6.55
N CYS A 93 3.45 -2.90 6.40
CA CYS A 93 3.92 -4.19 5.94
C CYS A 93 4.15 -4.24 4.42
N LYS A 94 4.64 -5.37 3.95
CA LYS A 94 4.93 -5.53 2.52
C LYS A 94 3.71 -5.26 1.63
N HIS A 95 2.52 -5.56 2.12
CA HIS A 95 1.32 -5.30 1.33
C HIS A 95 1.08 -3.79 1.22
N CYS A 96 1.31 -3.06 2.30
CA CYS A 96 1.19 -1.62 2.28
C CYS A 96 2.24 -1.00 1.37
N VAL A 97 3.45 -1.55 1.39
CA VAL A 97 4.52 -1.07 0.53
C VAL A 97 4.13 -1.27 -0.94
N ALA A 98 3.62 -2.44 -1.27
CA ALA A 98 3.23 -2.73 -2.65
C ALA A 98 2.15 -1.76 -3.13
N LEU A 99 1.16 -1.49 -2.30
CA LEU A 99 0.11 -0.56 -2.66
C LEU A 99 0.69 0.85 -2.81
N ALA A 100 1.54 1.26 -1.89
CA ALA A 100 2.14 2.58 -1.94
C ALA A 100 2.95 2.76 -3.22
N LEU A 101 3.71 1.75 -3.61
CA LEU A 101 4.51 1.83 -4.83
C LEU A 101 3.61 1.92 -6.07
N THR A 102 2.49 1.23 -6.04
CA THR A 102 1.54 1.30 -7.14
C THR A 102 0.97 2.71 -7.28
N ILE A 103 0.67 3.35 -6.15
CA ILE A 103 0.15 4.71 -6.16
C ILE A 103 1.20 5.66 -6.71
N LEU A 104 2.46 5.52 -6.25
CA LEU A 104 3.52 6.39 -6.70
C LEU A 104 3.80 6.22 -8.19
N ASP A 105 3.72 5.00 -8.67
CA ASP A 105 3.95 4.72 -10.08
C ASP A 105 2.87 5.41 -10.91
N GLY A 106 1.63 5.36 -10.47
CA GLY A 106 0.54 6.04 -11.15
C GLY A 106 0.68 7.55 -11.10
N LYS A 107 1.19 8.05 -9.99
CA LYS A 107 1.34 9.48 -9.82
C LYS A 107 2.36 10.06 -10.77
N GLU A 108 3.39 9.30 -11.09
CA GLU A 108 4.42 9.76 -11.97
C GLU A 108 4.05 9.71 -13.43
N LYS A 109 2.95 9.11 -13.76
CA LYS A 109 2.49 9.11 -15.13
C LYS A 109 1.56 10.25 -15.37
#